data_489410156074e1e67aabc0f3003f38d4
#
_entry.id   489410156074e1e67aabc0f3003f38d4
#
_cell.length_a   1.000
_cell.length_b   1.000
_cell.length_c   1.000
_cell.angle_alpha   90.00
_cell.angle_beta   90.00
_cell.angle_gamma   90.00
#
_symmetry.space_group_name_H-M   'P 1'
#
loop_
_entity.id
_entity.type
_entity.pdbx_description
1 polymer ?
#
loop_
_entity_poly.entity_id
_entity_poly.type
_entity_poly.pdbx_seq_one_letter_code
_entity_poly.pdbx_strand_id
1 'polypeptide(L)'
;MDSDIAGNTLASAIAERLRDAKTDLAARWLARITERVTLSPNRIFPTEELLDHVPLLIVGIADFIEDPRLTVAADSGVIRHAMALGALRHQQGFTEYEILKEFEIFGAIVFTFLRGAADHVEGSGMEWTVCAQRLFQAVATIQEATTVRYFELMAARIKESEDRLRAFDRALTHEMRNRIGATLGAAELLETVDLGEDDRRRLAAVIARNARSMRVVLDNLLELAHLDGDARQQRRVPLAAAIAEATRQLRDAAIADGVEIRVAGDLPHVEVSAAAVELVLVNYLSNAIKYRDPTKPARFVEIVSGIEGEELVVRVCDNGIGVPEEFRAGLFQRFFRAHMGRAREVEGTGLGLNLVREVTHNAGGRTWAEFPAQGGSVFAFALPARRITDGGTSES
;
A
#
# COMPACT_ATOMS: atom_id res chain seq x y z
N MET A 1 60.18 -3.45 -16.98
CA MET A 1 58.96 -2.98 -17.67
C MET A 1 58.43 -4.12 -18.58
N ASP A 2 58.37 -5.37 -18.03
CA ASP A 2 57.86 -6.57 -18.73
C ASP A 2 57.37 -7.67 -17.78
N SER A 3 56.92 -7.29 -16.58
CA SER A 3 56.41 -8.28 -15.57
C SER A 3 54.88 -8.27 -15.39
N ASP A 4 54.12 -7.58 -16.31
CA ASP A 4 52.68 -7.33 -16.16
C ASP A 4 51.82 -8.13 -17.15
N ILE A 5 52.40 -9.10 -17.90
CA ILE A 5 51.72 -9.87 -18.95
C ILE A 5 51.65 -11.38 -18.64
N ALA A 6 52.25 -11.85 -17.54
CA ALA A 6 51.90 -13.17 -17.03
C ALA A 6 50.54 -13.05 -16.38
N GLY A 7 49.49 -13.38 -17.12
CA GLY A 7 48.12 -13.46 -16.61
C GLY A 7 48.14 -14.22 -15.29
N ASN A 8 47.58 -13.59 -14.25
CA ASN A 8 47.64 -14.14 -12.88
C ASN A 8 46.85 -15.49 -12.92
N THR A 9 47.58 -16.59 -13.10
CA THR A 9 47.02 -17.95 -13.28
C THR A 9 46.14 -18.34 -12.11
N LEU A 10 46.47 -17.83 -10.90
CA LEU A 10 45.67 -18.05 -9.71
C LEU A 10 44.32 -17.31 -9.81
N ALA A 11 44.30 -16.04 -10.25
CA ALA A 11 43.07 -15.27 -10.35
C ALA A 11 42.09 -15.90 -11.37
N SER A 12 42.61 -16.34 -12.53
CA SER A 12 41.79 -17.04 -13.54
C SER A 12 41.27 -18.38 -13.02
N ALA A 13 42.07 -19.17 -12.31
CA ALA A 13 41.65 -20.44 -11.75
C ALA A 13 40.56 -20.25 -10.66
N ILE A 14 40.67 -19.19 -9.82
CA ILE A 14 39.65 -18.85 -8.83
C ILE A 14 38.38 -18.37 -9.49
N ALA A 15 38.48 -17.51 -10.51
CA ALA A 15 37.34 -16.99 -11.25
C ALA A 15 36.54 -18.12 -11.95
N GLU A 16 37.20 -19.07 -12.58
CA GLU A 16 36.59 -20.23 -13.17
C GLU A 16 35.83 -21.07 -12.14
N ARG A 17 36.45 -21.36 -11.00
CA ARG A 17 35.82 -22.10 -9.91
C ARG A 17 34.61 -21.39 -9.31
N LEU A 18 34.64 -20.06 -9.19
CA LEU A 18 33.48 -19.26 -8.74
C LEU A 18 32.33 -19.36 -9.74
N ARG A 19 32.63 -19.27 -11.04
CA ARG A 19 31.60 -19.40 -12.09
C ARG A 19 30.96 -20.79 -12.06
N ASP A 20 31.73 -21.84 -11.85
CA ASP A 20 31.23 -23.23 -11.75
C ASP A 20 30.37 -23.43 -10.50
N ALA A 21 30.79 -22.86 -9.37
CA ALA A 21 30.11 -23.01 -8.08
C ALA A 21 28.95 -22.03 -7.84
N LYS A 22 28.65 -21.13 -8.80
CA LYS A 22 27.69 -20.01 -8.59
C LYS A 22 26.32 -20.43 -8.07
N THR A 23 25.77 -21.54 -8.59
CA THR A 23 24.45 -22.07 -8.21
C THR A 23 24.48 -22.68 -6.79
N ASP A 24 25.52 -23.43 -6.47
CA ASP A 24 25.71 -24.03 -5.13
C ASP A 24 25.92 -22.92 -4.06
N LEU A 25 26.74 -21.92 -4.37
CA LEU A 25 26.96 -20.78 -3.47
C LEU A 25 25.69 -19.98 -3.24
N ALA A 26 24.88 -19.75 -4.29
CA ALA A 26 23.59 -19.08 -4.18
C ALA A 26 22.61 -19.88 -3.32
N ALA A 27 22.56 -21.20 -3.48
CA ALA A 27 21.71 -22.09 -2.68
C ALA A 27 22.13 -22.08 -1.19
N ARG A 28 23.45 -22.13 -0.90
CA ARG A 28 23.98 -22.03 0.48
C ARG A 28 23.65 -20.68 1.12
N TRP A 29 23.76 -19.62 0.35
CA TRP A 29 23.41 -18.28 0.82
C TRP A 29 21.92 -18.20 1.15
N LEU A 30 21.03 -18.68 0.29
CA LEU A 30 19.60 -18.70 0.51
C LEU A 30 19.23 -19.51 1.78
N ALA A 31 19.81 -20.69 1.95
CA ALA A 31 19.59 -21.53 3.14
C ALA A 31 19.97 -20.79 4.43
N ARG A 32 21.13 -20.12 4.45
CA ARG A 32 21.59 -19.37 5.63
C ARG A 32 20.77 -18.12 5.95
N ILE A 33 20.26 -17.44 4.93
CA ILE A 33 19.36 -16.30 5.16
C ILE A 33 18.07 -16.79 5.81
N THR A 34 17.49 -17.86 5.28
CA THR A 34 16.26 -18.45 5.82
C THR A 34 16.40 -18.88 7.28
N GLU A 35 17.60 -19.33 7.69
CA GLU A 35 17.88 -19.73 9.06
C GLU A 35 18.10 -18.55 10.02
N ARG A 36 18.71 -17.44 9.55
CA ARG A 36 19.21 -16.36 10.41
C ARG A 36 18.40 -15.08 10.39
N VAL A 37 17.66 -14.84 9.32
CA VAL A 37 16.73 -13.71 9.24
C VAL A 37 15.36 -14.22 9.67
N THR A 38 14.94 -13.83 10.87
CA THR A 38 13.62 -14.18 11.40
C THR A 38 12.58 -13.44 10.55
N LEU A 39 12.14 -14.09 9.49
CA LEU A 39 11.12 -13.56 8.61
C LEU A 39 9.79 -13.58 9.33
N SER A 40 9.05 -12.49 9.29
CA SER A 40 7.67 -12.48 9.72
C SER A 40 6.91 -13.61 9.03
N PRO A 41 6.05 -14.38 9.73
CA PRO A 41 5.38 -15.56 9.20
C PRO A 41 4.58 -15.34 7.90
N ASN A 42 4.33 -14.09 7.55
CA ASN A 42 3.56 -13.69 6.36
C ASN A 42 4.43 -13.25 5.16
N ARG A 43 5.75 -13.38 5.25
CA ARG A 43 6.62 -13.05 4.11
C ARG A 43 6.87 -14.30 3.28
N ILE A 44 6.23 -14.37 2.13
CA ILE A 44 6.55 -15.33 1.08
C ILE A 44 7.88 -14.91 0.47
N PHE A 45 8.92 -15.74 0.61
CA PHE A 45 10.17 -15.56 -0.12
C PHE A 45 9.95 -16.04 -1.56
N PRO A 46 9.97 -15.17 -2.56
CA PRO A 46 10.03 -15.64 -3.95
C PRO A 46 11.44 -16.19 -4.20
N THR A 47 11.60 -17.50 -4.00
CA THR A 47 12.86 -18.22 -4.16
C THR A 47 13.38 -18.18 -5.60
N GLU A 48 12.49 -18.14 -6.59
CA GLU A 48 12.85 -18.16 -8.01
C GLU A 48 13.50 -16.85 -8.45
N GLU A 49 12.95 -15.68 -8.14
CA GLU A 49 13.53 -14.39 -8.51
C GLU A 49 14.90 -14.12 -7.87
N LEU A 50 15.14 -14.65 -6.67
CA LEU A 50 16.42 -14.54 -5.98
C LEU A 50 17.51 -15.39 -6.62
N LEU A 51 17.15 -16.58 -7.08
CA LEU A 51 18.07 -17.48 -7.77
C LEU A 51 18.47 -16.94 -9.15
N ASP A 52 17.74 -15.98 -9.70
CA ASP A 52 18.11 -15.33 -10.96
C ASP A 52 19.19 -14.25 -10.80
N HIS A 53 19.22 -13.55 -9.66
CA HIS A 53 20.16 -12.44 -9.45
C HIS A 53 21.49 -12.84 -8.81
N VAL A 54 21.46 -13.67 -7.77
CA VAL A 54 22.65 -13.99 -6.98
C VAL A 54 23.74 -14.75 -7.75
N PRO A 55 23.44 -15.75 -8.60
CA PRO A 55 24.44 -16.38 -9.45
C PRO A 55 25.16 -15.37 -10.37
N LEU A 56 24.45 -14.36 -10.85
CA LEU A 56 25.03 -13.32 -11.72
C LEU A 56 25.94 -12.36 -10.95
N LEU A 57 25.64 -12.09 -9.66
CA LEU A 57 26.55 -11.36 -8.78
C LEU A 57 27.85 -12.14 -8.55
N ILE A 58 27.77 -13.46 -8.35
CA ILE A 58 28.94 -14.32 -8.20
C ILE A 58 29.80 -14.34 -9.46
N VAL A 59 29.18 -14.41 -10.65
CA VAL A 59 29.90 -14.26 -11.92
C VAL A 59 30.62 -12.93 -12.01
N GLY A 60 29.97 -11.84 -11.62
CA GLY A 60 30.59 -10.52 -11.61
C GLY A 60 31.77 -10.40 -10.62
N ILE A 61 31.70 -11.07 -9.48
CA ILE A 61 32.84 -11.17 -8.56
C ILE A 61 33.99 -11.92 -9.24
N ALA A 62 33.71 -13.04 -9.93
CA ALA A 62 34.72 -13.79 -10.66
C ALA A 62 35.40 -12.94 -11.74
N ASP A 63 34.63 -12.20 -12.53
CA ASP A 63 35.15 -11.32 -13.58
C ASP A 63 36.05 -10.21 -13.00
N PHE A 64 35.67 -9.63 -11.85
CA PHE A 64 36.46 -8.61 -11.17
C PHE A 64 37.76 -9.17 -10.55
N ILE A 65 37.74 -10.41 -10.05
CA ILE A 65 38.95 -11.10 -9.58
C ILE A 65 39.91 -11.31 -10.72
N GLU A 66 39.43 -11.71 -11.88
CA GLU A 66 40.23 -12.03 -13.06
C GLU A 66 40.83 -10.76 -13.72
N ASP A 67 40.02 -9.74 -13.95
CA ASP A 67 40.50 -8.44 -14.50
C ASP A 67 39.94 -7.25 -13.72
N PRO A 68 40.71 -6.71 -12.73
CA PRO A 68 40.27 -5.57 -11.93
C PRO A 68 40.23 -4.24 -12.71
N ARG A 69 40.69 -4.22 -13.96
CA ARG A 69 40.57 -3.06 -14.86
C ARG A 69 39.17 -2.99 -15.47
N LEU A 70 38.41 -4.05 -15.38
CA LEU A 70 36.95 -3.99 -15.56
C LEU A 70 36.40 -3.14 -14.41
N THR A 71 36.61 -1.83 -14.51
CA THR A 71 35.98 -0.88 -13.59
C THR A 71 34.52 -1.22 -13.49
N VAL A 72 34.03 -1.38 -12.29
CA VAL A 72 32.62 -1.55 -12.01
C VAL A 72 31.96 -0.21 -12.36
N ALA A 73 31.81 0.05 -13.66
CA ALA A 73 31.09 1.21 -14.15
C ALA A 73 29.61 1.07 -13.76
N ALA A 74 28.96 2.20 -13.53
CA ALA A 74 27.55 2.23 -13.08
C ALA A 74 26.59 1.46 -14.01
N ASP A 75 26.98 1.23 -15.26
CA ASP A 75 26.26 0.46 -16.29
C ASP A 75 26.75 -0.98 -16.47
N SER A 76 27.70 -1.45 -15.63
CA SER A 76 28.11 -2.86 -15.66
C SER A 76 26.95 -3.78 -15.32
N GLY A 77 26.96 -5.00 -15.91
CA GLY A 77 25.94 -6.02 -15.64
C GLY A 77 25.78 -6.31 -14.16
N VAL A 78 26.89 -6.36 -13.42
CA VAL A 78 26.91 -6.65 -11.96
C VAL A 78 26.20 -5.59 -11.16
N ILE A 79 26.45 -4.30 -11.45
CA ILE A 79 25.78 -3.19 -10.76
C ILE A 79 24.29 -3.20 -11.05
N ARG A 80 23.86 -3.47 -12.27
CA ARG A 80 22.42 -3.63 -12.58
C ARG A 80 21.76 -4.73 -11.78
N HIS A 81 22.42 -5.88 -11.62
CA HIS A 81 21.89 -6.98 -10.80
C HIS A 81 21.89 -6.64 -9.31
N ALA A 82 22.90 -5.94 -8.80
CA ALA A 82 22.94 -5.44 -7.44
C ALA A 82 21.80 -4.44 -7.16
N MET A 83 21.56 -3.49 -8.07
CA MET A 83 20.45 -2.55 -7.98
C MET A 83 19.08 -3.23 -8.08
N ALA A 84 18.94 -4.26 -8.93
CA ALA A 84 17.71 -5.05 -9.03
C ALA A 84 17.44 -5.80 -7.71
N LEU A 85 18.49 -6.36 -7.08
CA LEU A 85 18.37 -6.96 -5.74
C LEU A 85 17.92 -5.93 -4.70
N GLY A 86 18.47 -4.72 -4.70
CA GLY A 86 18.05 -3.62 -3.80
C GLY A 86 16.59 -3.24 -3.97
N ALA A 87 16.11 -3.17 -5.23
CA ALA A 87 14.71 -2.91 -5.51
C ALA A 87 13.79 -4.05 -5.03
N LEU A 88 14.20 -5.29 -5.25
CA LEU A 88 13.47 -6.47 -4.78
C LEU A 88 13.36 -6.49 -3.25
N ARG A 89 14.45 -6.19 -2.52
CA ARG A 89 14.44 -6.12 -1.05
C ARG A 89 13.54 -5.03 -0.52
N HIS A 90 13.52 -3.87 -1.18
CA HIS A 90 12.59 -2.81 -0.85
C HIS A 90 11.12 -3.25 -1.02
N GLN A 91 10.78 -3.93 -2.13
CA GLN A 91 9.43 -4.47 -2.36
C GLN A 91 9.03 -5.53 -1.33
N GLN A 92 9.97 -6.37 -0.92
CA GLN A 92 9.79 -7.40 0.11
C GLN A 92 9.70 -6.82 1.53
N GLY A 93 9.92 -5.51 1.70
CA GLY A 93 9.86 -4.81 2.99
C GLY A 93 11.00 -5.21 3.94
N PHE A 94 12.18 -5.52 3.40
CA PHE A 94 13.39 -5.71 4.21
C PHE A 94 13.73 -4.43 4.96
N THR A 95 14.26 -4.60 6.18
CA THR A 95 14.86 -3.50 6.95
C THR A 95 16.32 -3.31 6.54
N GLU A 96 16.89 -2.16 6.90
CA GLU A 96 18.31 -1.88 6.68
C GLU A 96 19.21 -2.93 7.35
N TYR A 97 18.83 -3.37 8.55
CA TYR A 97 19.55 -4.39 9.30
C TYR A 97 19.53 -5.74 8.56
N GLU A 98 18.39 -6.14 8.01
CA GLU A 98 18.27 -7.40 7.27
C GLU A 98 19.15 -7.39 6.00
N ILE A 99 19.23 -6.26 5.30
CA ILE A 99 20.09 -6.12 4.11
C ILE A 99 21.57 -6.22 4.50
N LEU A 100 22.00 -5.54 5.56
CA LEU A 100 23.39 -5.61 6.01
C LEU A 100 23.78 -7.03 6.45
N LYS A 101 22.86 -7.74 7.13
CA LYS A 101 23.05 -9.14 7.52
C LYS A 101 23.12 -10.08 6.32
N GLU A 102 22.33 -9.82 5.29
CA GLU A 102 22.38 -10.55 4.04
C GLU A 102 23.76 -10.50 3.39
N PHE A 103 24.36 -9.31 3.31
CA PHE A 103 25.71 -9.15 2.77
C PHE A 103 26.83 -9.69 3.67
N GLU A 104 26.67 -9.64 4.99
CA GLU A 104 27.59 -10.32 5.92
C GLU A 104 27.62 -11.82 5.65
N ILE A 105 26.44 -12.44 5.49
CA ILE A 105 26.31 -13.87 5.16
C ILE A 105 26.91 -14.17 3.78
N PHE A 106 26.60 -13.34 2.79
CA PHE A 106 27.10 -13.49 1.43
C PHE A 106 28.64 -13.44 1.39
N GLY A 107 29.22 -12.40 1.99
CA GLY A 107 30.67 -12.27 2.10
C GLY A 107 31.32 -13.46 2.79
N ALA A 108 30.77 -13.92 3.92
CA ALA A 108 31.29 -15.07 4.66
C ALA A 108 31.29 -16.36 3.82
N ILE A 109 30.28 -16.58 2.98
CA ILE A 109 30.18 -17.74 2.11
C ILE A 109 31.25 -17.69 1.02
N VAL A 110 31.39 -16.55 0.33
CA VAL A 110 32.34 -16.40 -0.77
C VAL A 110 33.79 -16.43 -0.26
N PHE A 111 34.07 -15.83 0.90
CA PHE A 111 35.40 -15.93 1.58
C PHE A 111 35.70 -17.36 2.03
N THR A 112 34.71 -18.10 2.54
CA THR A 112 34.88 -19.51 2.90
C THR A 112 35.23 -20.37 1.68
N PHE A 113 34.58 -20.08 0.57
CA PHE A 113 34.88 -20.73 -0.72
C PHE A 113 36.32 -20.43 -1.18
N LEU A 114 36.72 -19.15 -1.13
CA LEU A 114 38.09 -18.75 -1.49
C LEU A 114 39.12 -19.49 -0.65
N ARG A 115 38.91 -19.57 0.67
CA ARG A 115 39.81 -20.30 1.59
C ARG A 115 39.88 -21.79 1.22
N GLY A 116 38.74 -22.44 0.92
CA GLY A 116 38.75 -23.85 0.50
C GLY A 116 39.42 -24.09 -0.86
N ALA A 117 39.48 -23.08 -1.73
CA ALA A 117 40.22 -23.18 -2.98
C ALA A 117 41.78 -23.23 -2.75
N ALA A 118 42.29 -22.69 -1.63
CA ALA A 118 43.69 -22.68 -1.34
C ALA A 118 44.29 -24.09 -1.12
N ASP A 119 43.46 -25.09 -0.79
CA ASP A 119 43.89 -26.48 -0.65
C ASP A 119 44.07 -27.19 -2.00
N HIS A 120 43.62 -26.55 -3.13
CA HIS A 120 43.51 -27.18 -4.42
C HIS A 120 44.11 -26.37 -5.58
N VAL A 121 44.56 -25.16 -5.34
CA VAL A 121 45.15 -24.28 -6.36
C VAL A 121 46.45 -23.73 -5.85
N GLU A 122 47.55 -24.00 -6.60
CA GLU A 122 48.86 -23.47 -6.24
C GLU A 122 48.94 -21.95 -6.52
N GLY A 123 49.55 -21.21 -5.59
CA GLY A 123 49.78 -19.78 -5.71
C GLY A 123 50.61 -19.25 -4.57
N SER A 124 51.32 -18.15 -4.80
CA SER A 124 52.11 -17.46 -3.77
C SER A 124 51.21 -16.74 -2.74
N GLY A 125 51.67 -16.52 -1.54
CA GLY A 125 50.96 -15.77 -0.51
C GLY A 125 50.54 -14.36 -0.97
N MET A 126 51.35 -13.72 -1.84
CA MET A 126 51.04 -12.43 -2.42
C MET A 126 49.83 -12.50 -3.40
N GLU A 127 49.79 -13.50 -4.29
CA GLU A 127 48.69 -13.70 -5.23
C GLU A 127 47.39 -13.99 -4.49
N TRP A 128 47.41 -14.82 -3.45
CA TRP A 128 46.26 -15.07 -2.59
C TRP A 128 45.78 -13.80 -1.89
N THR A 129 46.68 -12.95 -1.43
CA THR A 129 46.32 -11.66 -0.81
C THR A 129 45.64 -10.74 -1.80
N VAL A 130 46.13 -10.66 -3.05
CA VAL A 130 45.56 -9.88 -4.11
C VAL A 130 44.15 -10.39 -4.46
N CYS A 131 43.95 -11.71 -4.59
CA CYS A 131 42.64 -12.30 -4.85
C CYS A 131 41.65 -12.02 -3.71
N ALA A 132 42.08 -12.13 -2.46
CA ALA A 132 41.24 -11.82 -1.29
C ALA A 132 40.85 -10.33 -1.26
N GLN A 133 41.79 -9.43 -1.58
CA GLN A 133 41.51 -7.98 -1.65
C GLN A 133 40.50 -7.66 -2.76
N ARG A 134 40.66 -8.25 -3.96
CA ARG A 134 39.71 -8.07 -5.07
C ARG A 134 38.33 -8.61 -4.73
N LEU A 135 38.26 -9.79 -4.11
CA LEU A 135 37.00 -10.35 -3.62
C LEU A 135 36.31 -9.41 -2.64
N PHE A 136 37.05 -8.87 -1.67
CA PHE A 136 36.49 -7.91 -0.70
C PHE A 136 35.95 -6.66 -1.41
N GLN A 137 36.71 -6.09 -2.34
CA GLN A 137 36.29 -4.92 -3.12
C GLN A 137 35.01 -5.21 -3.94
N ALA A 138 34.95 -6.37 -4.62
CA ALA A 138 33.78 -6.75 -5.39
C ALA A 138 32.51 -6.86 -4.52
N VAL A 139 32.61 -7.56 -3.38
CA VAL A 139 31.50 -7.71 -2.43
C VAL A 139 31.07 -6.35 -1.89
N ALA A 140 32.03 -5.49 -1.50
CA ALA A 140 31.73 -4.14 -1.00
C ALA A 140 31.01 -3.28 -2.05
N THR A 141 31.45 -3.33 -3.30
CA THR A 141 30.79 -2.59 -4.41
C THR A 141 29.38 -3.08 -4.68
N ILE A 142 29.14 -4.39 -4.65
CA ILE A 142 27.81 -4.97 -4.81
C ILE A 142 26.90 -4.53 -3.63
N GLN A 143 27.40 -4.60 -2.40
CA GLN A 143 26.69 -4.13 -1.21
C GLN A 143 26.33 -2.64 -1.32
N GLU A 144 27.28 -1.80 -1.72
CA GLU A 144 27.07 -0.38 -1.89
C GLU A 144 25.95 -0.11 -2.93
N ALA A 145 26.05 -0.71 -4.11
CA ALA A 145 25.05 -0.53 -5.18
C ALA A 145 23.64 -0.99 -4.76
N THR A 146 23.55 -2.13 -4.07
CA THR A 146 22.28 -2.66 -3.55
C THR A 146 21.68 -1.71 -2.50
N THR A 147 22.52 -1.26 -1.57
CA THR A 147 22.12 -0.40 -0.46
C THR A 147 21.71 0.99 -0.94
N VAL A 148 22.47 1.60 -1.86
CA VAL A 148 22.14 2.88 -2.46
C VAL A 148 20.76 2.80 -3.15
N ARG A 149 20.53 1.78 -3.95
CA ARG A 149 19.25 1.62 -4.64
C ARG A 149 18.08 1.43 -3.68
N TYR A 150 18.26 0.64 -2.63
CA TYR A 150 17.26 0.46 -1.58
C TYR A 150 16.89 1.80 -0.93
N PHE A 151 17.89 2.59 -0.52
CA PHE A 151 17.66 3.91 0.10
C PHE A 151 17.04 4.93 -0.86
N GLU A 152 17.42 4.92 -2.14
CA GLU A 152 16.75 5.77 -3.15
C GLU A 152 15.24 5.50 -3.22
N LEU A 153 14.85 4.23 -3.24
CA LEU A 153 13.44 3.84 -3.28
C LEU A 153 12.71 4.18 -1.99
N MET A 154 13.35 3.99 -0.82
CA MET A 154 12.79 4.43 0.46
C MET A 154 12.59 5.94 0.50
N ALA A 155 13.61 6.71 0.11
CA ALA A 155 13.53 8.17 0.09
C ALA A 155 12.44 8.66 -0.88
N ALA A 156 12.33 8.04 -2.06
CA ALA A 156 11.26 8.34 -3.02
C ALA A 156 9.86 8.09 -2.43
N ARG A 157 9.68 6.97 -1.71
CA ARG A 157 8.42 6.63 -1.05
C ARG A 157 8.07 7.62 0.07
N ILE A 158 9.06 8.00 0.88
CA ILE A 158 8.88 8.99 1.94
C ILE A 158 8.47 10.34 1.33
N LYS A 159 9.21 10.79 0.30
CA LYS A 159 8.91 12.04 -0.41
C LYS A 159 7.51 12.05 -1.03
N GLU A 160 7.12 10.95 -1.67
CA GLU A 160 5.77 10.81 -2.22
C GLU A 160 4.70 10.91 -1.12
N SER A 161 4.93 10.28 0.04
CA SER A 161 4.04 10.36 1.19
C SER A 161 3.95 11.79 1.73
N GLU A 162 5.09 12.50 1.89
CA GLU A 162 5.12 13.90 2.30
C GLU A 162 4.41 14.83 1.31
N ASP A 163 4.64 14.65 0.01
CA ASP A 163 4.00 15.47 -1.01
C ASP A 163 2.48 15.26 -1.03
N ARG A 164 2.03 14.02 -0.82
CA ARG A 164 0.61 13.68 -0.62
C ARG A 164 0.04 14.39 0.63
N LEU A 165 0.75 14.36 1.75
CA LEU A 165 0.32 15.01 2.98
C LEU A 165 0.25 16.53 2.81
N ARG A 166 1.24 17.15 2.19
CA ARG A 166 1.25 18.60 1.89
C ARG A 166 0.13 19.01 0.94
N ALA A 167 -0.18 18.18 -0.06
CA ALA A 167 -1.30 18.43 -0.96
C ALA A 167 -2.64 18.34 -0.21
N PHE A 168 -2.77 17.37 0.72
CA PHE A 168 -3.92 17.22 1.60
C PHE A 168 -4.12 18.45 2.49
N ASP A 169 -3.07 18.90 3.18
CA ASP A 169 -3.12 20.06 4.07
C ASP A 169 -3.55 21.34 3.33
N ARG A 170 -2.98 21.59 2.14
CA ARG A 170 -3.35 22.74 1.31
C ARG A 170 -4.82 22.70 0.88
N ALA A 171 -5.30 21.55 0.41
CA ALA A 171 -6.68 21.42 -0.05
C ALA A 171 -7.68 21.54 1.11
N LEU A 172 -7.37 20.94 2.25
CA LEU A 172 -8.16 21.04 3.47
C LEU A 172 -8.25 22.49 3.96
N THR A 173 -7.09 23.16 4.05
CA THR A 173 -7.03 24.57 4.47
C THR A 173 -7.84 25.47 3.54
N HIS A 174 -7.76 25.25 2.24
CA HIS A 174 -8.52 26.02 1.25
C HIS A 174 -10.04 25.78 1.40
N GLU A 175 -10.46 24.53 1.53
CA GLU A 175 -11.87 24.17 1.71
C GLU A 175 -12.44 24.76 3.02
N MET A 176 -11.70 24.62 4.13
CA MET A 176 -12.09 25.19 5.42
C MET A 176 -12.21 26.71 5.35
N ARG A 177 -11.23 27.40 4.76
CA ARG A 177 -11.26 28.87 4.60
C ARG A 177 -12.46 29.34 3.80
N ASN A 178 -12.80 28.64 2.71
CA ASN A 178 -13.96 28.98 1.90
C ASN A 178 -15.28 28.81 2.66
N ARG A 179 -15.42 27.73 3.46
CA ARG A 179 -16.63 27.48 4.25
C ARG A 179 -16.77 28.47 5.42
N ILE A 180 -15.67 28.76 6.09
CA ILE A 180 -15.63 29.77 7.14
C ILE A 180 -15.98 31.16 6.56
N GLY A 181 -15.38 31.54 5.42
CA GLY A 181 -15.67 32.81 4.75
C GLY A 181 -17.14 32.93 4.33
N ALA A 182 -17.72 31.87 3.75
CA ALA A 182 -19.15 31.86 3.40
C ALA A 182 -20.05 31.93 4.63
N THR A 183 -19.67 31.33 5.75
CA THR A 183 -20.42 31.38 7.02
C THR A 183 -20.37 32.78 7.61
N LEU A 184 -19.17 33.37 7.68
CA LEU A 184 -18.98 34.74 8.20
C LEU A 184 -19.71 35.75 7.32
N GLY A 185 -19.56 35.72 6.00
CA GLY A 185 -20.26 36.64 5.10
C GLY A 185 -21.79 36.55 5.19
N ALA A 186 -22.32 35.33 5.36
CA ALA A 186 -23.75 35.16 5.56
C ALA A 186 -24.21 35.67 6.93
N ALA A 187 -23.40 35.54 7.98
CA ALA A 187 -23.68 36.07 9.30
C ALA A 187 -23.61 37.62 9.34
N GLU A 188 -22.58 38.21 8.73
CA GLU A 188 -22.44 39.67 8.60
C GLU A 188 -23.60 40.29 7.84
N LEU A 189 -24.09 39.67 6.78
CA LEU A 189 -25.29 40.15 6.05
C LEU A 189 -26.55 40.09 6.93
N LEU A 190 -26.67 39.06 7.78
CA LEU A 190 -27.80 38.98 8.74
C LEU A 190 -27.79 40.06 9.80
N GLU A 191 -26.59 40.54 10.19
CA GLU A 191 -26.41 41.58 11.22
C GLU A 191 -26.57 42.98 10.63
N THR A 192 -26.07 43.24 9.42
CA THR A 192 -25.87 44.58 8.88
C THR A 192 -26.94 45.04 7.92
N VAL A 193 -27.71 44.13 7.31
CA VAL A 193 -28.71 44.45 6.30
C VAL A 193 -30.11 44.12 6.79
N ASP A 194 -31.04 45.06 6.61
CA ASP A 194 -32.47 44.80 6.85
C ASP A 194 -33.04 43.94 5.71
N LEU A 195 -33.16 42.64 6.00
CA LEU A 195 -33.53 41.62 5.05
C LEU A 195 -34.96 41.15 5.25
N GLY A 196 -35.64 40.81 4.14
CA GLY A 196 -36.89 40.10 4.19
C GLY A 196 -36.76 38.71 4.83
N GLU A 197 -37.89 38.16 5.32
CA GLU A 197 -37.92 36.88 6.02
C GLU A 197 -37.35 35.73 5.18
N ASP A 198 -37.58 35.71 3.87
CA ASP A 198 -37.11 34.67 2.93
C ASP A 198 -35.58 34.73 2.77
N ASP A 199 -34.99 35.94 2.72
CA ASP A 199 -33.54 36.10 2.61
C ASP A 199 -32.84 35.75 3.92
N ARG A 200 -33.43 36.09 5.08
CA ARG A 200 -32.95 35.62 6.39
C ARG A 200 -32.91 34.10 6.48
N ARG A 201 -33.98 33.43 6.05
CA ARG A 201 -34.03 31.96 6.02
C ARG A 201 -32.98 31.35 5.09
N ARG A 202 -32.76 31.96 3.91
CA ARG A 202 -31.70 31.50 2.97
C ARG A 202 -30.32 31.62 3.57
N LEU A 203 -29.97 32.78 4.21
CA LEU A 203 -28.66 32.96 4.83
C LEU A 203 -28.46 32.04 6.03
N ALA A 204 -29.48 31.86 6.88
CA ALA A 204 -29.44 30.89 7.97
C ALA A 204 -29.21 29.47 7.47
N ALA A 205 -29.84 29.10 6.35
CA ALA A 205 -29.61 27.79 5.71
C ALA A 205 -28.17 27.64 5.17
N VAL A 206 -27.55 28.72 4.65
CA VAL A 206 -26.14 28.72 4.22
C VAL A 206 -25.22 28.49 5.42
N ILE A 207 -25.42 29.18 6.51
CA ILE A 207 -24.64 29.03 7.76
C ILE A 207 -24.74 27.58 8.27
N ALA A 208 -25.96 27.08 8.43
CA ALA A 208 -26.22 25.74 8.95
C ALA A 208 -25.61 24.65 8.04
N ARG A 209 -25.65 24.83 6.73
CA ARG A 209 -25.08 23.92 5.74
C ARG A 209 -23.56 23.89 5.84
N ASN A 210 -22.90 25.05 5.82
CA ASN A 210 -21.44 25.11 5.93
C ASN A 210 -20.94 24.57 7.28
N ALA A 211 -21.62 24.86 8.39
CA ALA A 211 -21.28 24.32 9.71
C ALA A 211 -21.37 22.79 9.76
N ARG A 212 -22.45 22.21 9.20
CA ARG A 212 -22.59 20.75 9.10
C ARG A 212 -21.49 20.13 8.25
N SER A 213 -21.14 20.75 7.14
CA SER A 213 -20.08 20.27 6.26
C SER A 213 -18.70 20.35 6.93
N MET A 214 -18.39 21.41 7.68
CA MET A 214 -17.15 21.51 8.46
C MET A 214 -17.07 20.42 9.52
N ARG A 215 -18.18 20.10 10.20
CA ARG A 215 -18.24 18.99 11.16
C ARG A 215 -17.91 17.66 10.51
N VAL A 216 -18.49 17.33 9.34
CA VAL A 216 -18.19 16.08 8.62
C VAL A 216 -16.71 15.99 8.25
N VAL A 217 -16.07 17.10 7.83
CA VAL A 217 -14.63 17.11 7.55
C VAL A 217 -13.82 16.84 8.82
N LEU A 218 -14.20 17.46 9.95
CA LEU A 218 -13.52 17.27 11.22
C LEU A 218 -13.67 15.82 11.72
N ASP A 219 -14.87 15.26 11.64
CA ASP A 219 -15.15 13.88 12.04
C ASP A 219 -14.29 12.90 11.20
N ASN A 220 -14.21 13.09 9.87
CA ASN A 220 -13.35 12.29 9.00
C ASN A 220 -11.85 12.42 9.33
N LEU A 221 -11.39 13.62 9.75
CA LEU A 221 -10.01 13.83 10.18
C LEU A 221 -9.70 13.14 11.51
N LEU A 222 -10.62 13.20 12.46
CA LEU A 222 -10.50 12.49 13.73
C LEU A 222 -10.46 10.98 13.51
N GLU A 223 -11.29 10.45 12.62
CA GLU A 223 -11.24 9.04 12.24
C GLU A 223 -9.90 8.64 11.61
N LEU A 224 -9.35 9.48 10.72
CA LEU A 224 -8.00 9.27 10.15
C LEU A 224 -6.91 9.27 11.23
N ALA A 225 -6.96 10.22 12.18
CA ALA A 225 -5.98 10.31 13.26
C ALA A 225 -6.08 9.13 14.25
N HIS A 226 -7.27 8.57 14.43
CA HIS A 226 -7.49 7.40 15.29
C HIS A 226 -7.08 6.07 14.63
N LEU A 227 -6.84 6.04 13.31
CA LEU A 227 -6.38 4.84 12.61
C LEU A 227 -4.94 4.43 13.00
N ASP A 228 -4.14 5.35 13.56
CA ASP A 228 -2.72 5.10 13.88
C ASP A 228 -2.46 4.53 15.29
N GLY A 229 -3.45 4.31 16.15
CA GLY A 229 -3.09 3.96 17.51
C GLY A 229 -4.08 3.37 18.50
N ASP A 230 -5.31 2.99 18.20
CA ASP A 230 -6.28 2.75 19.27
C ASP A 230 -6.87 1.34 19.37
N ALA A 231 -7.13 0.93 20.63
CA ALA A 231 -7.82 -0.30 21.05
C ALA A 231 -9.17 -0.54 20.33
N ARG A 232 -9.78 0.49 19.74
CA ARG A 232 -10.99 0.39 18.91
C ARG A 232 -10.78 -0.38 17.62
N GLN A 233 -9.56 -0.34 17.02
CA GLN A 233 -9.23 -1.16 15.84
C GLN A 233 -9.16 -2.65 16.17
N GLN A 234 -8.92 -3.00 17.42
CA GLN A 234 -8.85 -4.39 17.87
C GLN A 234 -10.22 -5.01 18.14
N ARG A 235 -11.30 -4.20 18.22
CA ARG A 235 -12.64 -4.73 18.43
C ARG A 235 -13.13 -5.43 17.18
N ARG A 236 -13.15 -6.76 17.25
CA ARG A 236 -13.75 -7.60 16.24
C ARG A 236 -15.20 -7.88 16.57
N VAL A 237 -16.02 -7.85 15.54
CA VAL A 237 -17.45 -8.13 15.62
C VAL A 237 -17.85 -9.02 14.44
N PRO A 238 -18.93 -9.81 14.59
CA PRO A 238 -19.53 -10.49 13.43
C PRO A 238 -19.90 -9.48 12.33
N LEU A 239 -19.69 -9.83 11.07
CA LEU A 239 -20.02 -8.97 9.92
C LEU A 239 -21.47 -8.44 10.00
N ALA A 240 -22.41 -9.30 10.40
CA ALA A 240 -23.81 -8.94 10.56
C ALA A 240 -24.01 -7.77 11.55
N ALA A 241 -23.24 -7.71 12.63
CA ALA A 241 -23.33 -6.64 13.62
C ALA A 241 -22.82 -5.31 13.06
N ALA A 242 -21.69 -5.32 12.30
CA ALA A 242 -21.16 -4.13 11.64
C ALA A 242 -22.13 -3.58 10.58
N ILE A 243 -22.74 -4.46 9.77
CA ILE A 243 -23.76 -4.05 8.76
C ILE A 243 -24.98 -3.45 9.46
N ALA A 244 -25.48 -4.08 10.51
CA ALA A 244 -26.63 -3.59 11.25
C ALA A 244 -26.37 -2.20 11.86
N GLU A 245 -25.20 -1.96 12.42
CA GLU A 245 -24.82 -0.66 12.98
C GLU A 245 -24.71 0.43 11.92
N ALA A 246 -24.02 0.18 10.79
CA ALA A 246 -23.93 1.13 9.68
C ALA A 246 -25.32 1.46 9.10
N THR A 247 -26.18 0.46 8.95
CA THR A 247 -27.56 0.65 8.47
C THR A 247 -28.39 1.49 9.46
N ARG A 248 -28.23 1.23 10.78
CA ARG A 248 -28.90 1.98 11.84
C ARG A 248 -28.54 3.46 11.81
N GLN A 249 -27.25 3.80 11.61
CA GLN A 249 -26.75 5.18 11.56
C GLN A 249 -27.37 6.00 10.42
N LEU A 250 -27.66 5.36 9.29
CA LEU A 250 -28.16 6.05 8.08
C LEU A 250 -29.66 5.88 7.87
N ARG A 251 -30.38 5.22 8.75
CA ARG A 251 -31.79 4.90 8.62
C ARG A 251 -32.65 6.16 8.42
N ASP A 252 -32.47 7.16 9.25
CA ASP A 252 -33.28 8.38 9.20
C ASP A 252 -33.02 9.17 7.92
N ALA A 253 -31.77 9.23 7.47
CA ALA A 253 -31.39 9.87 6.21
C ALA A 253 -31.98 9.13 5.02
N ALA A 254 -31.95 7.80 5.02
CA ALA A 254 -32.52 6.98 3.96
C ALA A 254 -34.05 7.16 3.87
N ILE A 255 -34.76 7.17 5.00
CA ILE A 255 -36.19 7.41 5.06
C ILE A 255 -36.54 8.80 4.53
N ALA A 256 -35.81 9.86 4.96
CA ALA A 256 -36.04 11.24 4.53
C ALA A 256 -35.89 11.41 3.01
N ASP A 257 -34.97 10.65 2.40
CA ASP A 257 -34.69 10.70 0.97
C ASP A 257 -35.43 9.62 0.15
N GLY A 258 -36.26 8.80 0.80
CA GLY A 258 -37.06 7.76 0.18
C GLY A 258 -36.22 6.65 -0.46
N VAL A 259 -35.10 6.30 0.19
CA VAL A 259 -34.18 5.22 -0.23
C VAL A 259 -34.36 4.03 0.71
N GLU A 260 -34.58 2.86 0.18
CA GLU A 260 -34.67 1.61 0.94
C GLU A 260 -33.28 0.98 1.05
N ILE A 261 -32.83 0.69 2.27
CA ILE A 261 -31.60 -0.08 2.50
C ILE A 261 -31.95 -1.55 2.67
N ARG A 262 -31.35 -2.40 1.84
CA ARG A 262 -31.57 -3.85 1.80
C ARG A 262 -30.27 -4.59 2.13
N VAL A 263 -30.39 -5.76 2.74
CA VAL A 263 -29.28 -6.70 2.94
C VAL A 263 -29.70 -8.00 2.25
N ALA A 264 -28.93 -8.42 1.25
CA ALA A 264 -29.25 -9.58 0.44
C ALA A 264 -28.54 -10.84 0.92
N GLY A 265 -29.29 -11.96 0.95
CA GLY A 265 -28.79 -13.31 1.23
C GLY A 265 -28.36 -13.55 2.67
N ASP A 266 -27.70 -14.69 2.88
CA ASP A 266 -27.12 -15.04 4.16
C ASP A 266 -25.73 -14.40 4.28
N LEU A 267 -25.50 -13.73 5.42
CA LEU A 267 -24.21 -13.08 5.66
C LEU A 267 -23.16 -14.12 6.11
N PRO A 268 -21.94 -14.06 5.58
CA PRO A 268 -20.86 -14.95 6.01
C PRO A 268 -20.58 -14.86 7.51
N HIS A 269 -20.37 -15.99 8.17
CA HIS A 269 -19.98 -16.08 9.58
C HIS A 269 -18.48 -15.76 9.73
N VAL A 270 -18.14 -14.47 9.69
CA VAL A 270 -16.77 -13.96 9.81
C VAL A 270 -16.71 -12.80 10.78
N GLU A 271 -15.56 -12.67 11.44
CA GLU A 271 -15.24 -11.51 12.27
C GLU A 271 -14.50 -10.45 11.46
N VAL A 272 -14.91 -9.21 11.65
CA VAL A 272 -14.32 -8.03 11.00
C VAL A 272 -13.93 -6.98 12.04
N SER A 273 -13.04 -6.07 11.66
CA SER A 273 -12.81 -4.85 12.43
C SER A 273 -14.06 -3.98 12.38
N ALA A 274 -14.71 -3.78 13.53
CA ALA A 274 -15.92 -2.97 13.63
C ALA A 274 -15.72 -1.57 13.04
N ALA A 275 -14.68 -0.85 13.49
CA ALA A 275 -14.39 0.50 13.06
C ALA A 275 -14.14 0.59 11.53
N ALA A 276 -13.35 -0.31 10.97
CA ALA A 276 -13.03 -0.29 9.54
C ALA A 276 -14.26 -0.57 8.67
N VAL A 277 -15.02 -1.61 8.98
CA VAL A 277 -16.17 -2.01 8.16
C VAL A 277 -17.34 -1.04 8.30
N GLU A 278 -17.63 -0.56 9.51
CA GLU A 278 -18.66 0.46 9.75
C GLU A 278 -18.34 1.75 8.98
N LEU A 279 -17.10 2.24 9.04
CA LEU A 279 -16.67 3.43 8.30
C LEU A 279 -16.85 3.27 6.79
N VAL A 280 -16.41 2.14 6.24
CA VAL A 280 -16.53 1.86 4.78
C VAL A 280 -18.01 1.81 4.39
N LEU A 281 -18.84 1.08 5.13
CA LEU A 281 -20.26 0.94 4.84
C LEU A 281 -21.01 2.27 4.98
N VAL A 282 -20.75 3.06 6.02
CA VAL A 282 -21.36 4.39 6.21
C VAL A 282 -21.02 5.31 5.03
N ASN A 283 -19.78 5.30 4.55
CA ASN A 283 -19.39 6.09 3.38
C ASN A 283 -20.11 5.64 2.10
N TYR A 284 -20.17 4.33 1.83
CA TYR A 284 -20.83 3.82 0.63
C TYR A 284 -22.35 4.02 0.66
N LEU A 285 -22.99 3.71 1.78
CA LEU A 285 -24.42 3.92 1.95
C LEU A 285 -24.81 5.42 1.88
N SER A 286 -24.03 6.29 2.52
CA SER A 286 -24.24 7.73 2.44
C SER A 286 -24.11 8.24 1.00
N ASN A 287 -23.15 7.73 0.22
CA ASN A 287 -23.04 8.06 -1.20
C ASN A 287 -24.25 7.57 -1.98
N ALA A 288 -24.71 6.34 -1.79
CA ALA A 288 -25.90 5.79 -2.44
C ALA A 288 -27.16 6.62 -2.17
N ILE A 289 -27.34 7.09 -0.92
CA ILE A 289 -28.47 7.97 -0.55
C ILE A 289 -28.33 9.34 -1.21
N LYS A 290 -27.13 9.94 -1.21
CA LYS A 290 -26.86 11.26 -1.80
C LYS A 290 -27.03 11.29 -3.32
N TYR A 291 -26.56 10.25 -4.02
CA TYR A 291 -26.56 10.16 -5.48
C TYR A 291 -27.72 9.33 -6.03
N ARG A 292 -28.80 9.23 -5.25
CA ARG A 292 -30.04 8.60 -5.70
C ARG A 292 -30.59 9.27 -6.97
N ASP A 293 -31.28 8.52 -7.80
CA ASP A 293 -31.99 9.05 -8.94
C ASP A 293 -33.43 9.47 -8.55
N PRO A 294 -33.70 10.78 -8.47
CA PRO A 294 -35.02 11.25 -8.07
C PRO A 294 -36.14 10.90 -9.06
N THR A 295 -35.82 10.50 -10.29
CA THR A 295 -36.81 10.12 -11.33
C THR A 295 -37.28 8.69 -11.16
N LYS A 296 -36.56 7.84 -10.39
CA LYS A 296 -36.96 6.44 -10.16
C LYS A 296 -38.06 6.34 -9.09
N PRO A 297 -39.13 5.55 -9.36
CA PRO A 297 -40.19 5.36 -8.39
C PRO A 297 -39.76 4.55 -7.16
N ALA A 298 -38.83 3.59 -7.34
CA ALA A 298 -38.23 2.81 -6.29
C ALA A 298 -36.74 3.11 -6.25
N ARG A 299 -36.27 3.59 -5.10
CA ARG A 299 -34.84 3.88 -4.84
C ARG A 299 -34.35 2.95 -3.77
N PHE A 300 -33.28 2.26 -4.04
CA PHE A 300 -32.73 1.31 -3.08
C PHE A 300 -31.19 1.28 -3.13
N VAL A 301 -30.63 0.85 -2.04
CA VAL A 301 -29.24 0.42 -1.91
C VAL A 301 -29.21 -0.95 -1.26
N GLU A 302 -28.50 -1.88 -1.86
CA GLU A 302 -28.44 -3.27 -1.42
C GLU A 302 -27.01 -3.66 -1.04
N ILE A 303 -26.85 -4.24 0.16
CA ILE A 303 -25.57 -4.78 0.63
C ILE A 303 -25.56 -6.27 0.32
N VAL A 304 -24.57 -6.69 -0.44
CA VAL A 304 -24.34 -8.11 -0.79
C VAL A 304 -22.97 -8.49 -0.27
N SER A 305 -22.84 -9.64 0.39
CA SER A 305 -21.54 -10.12 0.89
C SER A 305 -21.36 -11.61 0.63
N GLY A 306 -20.10 -12.02 0.49
CA GLY A 306 -19.72 -13.40 0.24
C GLY A 306 -18.25 -13.65 0.49
N ILE A 307 -17.85 -14.92 0.53
CA ILE A 307 -16.45 -15.33 0.59
C ILE A 307 -16.00 -15.73 -0.81
N GLU A 308 -14.98 -15.07 -1.33
CA GLU A 308 -14.36 -15.34 -2.61
C GLU A 308 -12.88 -15.76 -2.35
N GLY A 309 -12.61 -17.07 -2.40
CA GLY A 309 -11.31 -17.60 -2.00
C GLY A 309 -11.03 -17.39 -0.51
N GLU A 310 -10.00 -16.62 -0.20
CA GLU A 310 -9.61 -16.25 1.17
C GLU A 310 -10.08 -14.83 1.56
N GLU A 311 -10.84 -14.16 0.71
CA GLU A 311 -11.31 -12.80 0.94
C GLU A 311 -12.81 -12.78 1.29
N LEU A 312 -13.16 -11.95 2.27
CA LEU A 312 -14.51 -11.47 2.46
C LEU A 312 -14.73 -10.33 1.47
N VAL A 313 -15.69 -10.46 0.57
CA VAL A 313 -16.08 -9.42 -0.37
C VAL A 313 -17.43 -8.86 0.02
N VAL A 314 -17.53 -7.53 0.13
CA VAL A 314 -18.77 -6.82 0.40
C VAL A 314 -19.01 -5.81 -0.72
N ARG A 315 -20.21 -5.85 -1.31
CA ARG A 315 -20.67 -4.96 -2.37
C ARG A 315 -21.87 -4.14 -1.90
N VAL A 316 -21.83 -2.85 -2.16
CA VAL A 316 -22.95 -1.92 -1.94
C VAL A 316 -23.44 -1.47 -3.30
N CYS A 317 -24.60 -1.98 -3.69
CA CYS A 317 -25.21 -1.80 -5.01
C CYS A 317 -26.33 -0.77 -4.91
N ASP A 318 -26.24 0.33 -5.62
CA ASP A 318 -27.30 1.35 -5.72
C ASP A 318 -27.92 1.40 -7.12
N ASN A 319 -29.14 1.88 -7.18
CA ASN A 319 -29.80 2.19 -8.44
C ASN A 319 -29.85 3.70 -8.72
N GLY A 320 -28.87 4.48 -8.22
CA GLY A 320 -28.79 5.91 -8.38
C GLY A 320 -28.44 6.39 -9.79
N ILE A 321 -27.92 7.62 -9.88
CA ILE A 321 -27.57 8.27 -11.17
C ILE A 321 -26.32 7.68 -11.83
N GLY A 322 -25.55 6.85 -11.10
CA GLY A 322 -24.28 6.29 -11.57
C GLY A 322 -23.16 7.31 -11.68
N VAL A 323 -22.05 6.92 -12.31
CA VAL A 323 -20.87 7.77 -12.53
C VAL A 323 -20.47 7.73 -14.01
N PRO A 324 -20.36 8.87 -14.72
CA PRO A 324 -19.87 8.91 -16.08
C PRO A 324 -18.45 8.36 -16.22
N GLU A 325 -18.16 7.78 -17.36
CA GLU A 325 -16.92 7.05 -17.64
C GLU A 325 -15.68 7.92 -17.40
N GLU A 326 -15.73 9.17 -17.81
CA GLU A 326 -14.64 10.15 -17.67
C GLU A 326 -14.19 10.40 -16.22
N PHE A 327 -15.07 10.15 -15.22
CA PHE A 327 -14.78 10.38 -13.81
C PHE A 327 -14.42 9.10 -13.04
N ARG A 328 -14.59 7.92 -13.63
CA ARG A 328 -14.43 6.63 -12.92
C ARG A 328 -13.01 6.40 -12.42
N ALA A 329 -12.00 6.76 -13.20
CA ALA A 329 -10.58 6.56 -12.86
C ALA A 329 -10.12 7.37 -11.62
N GLY A 330 -10.80 8.48 -11.31
CA GLY A 330 -10.45 9.38 -10.21
C GLY A 330 -11.21 9.17 -8.90
N LEU A 331 -12.22 8.28 -8.85
CA LEU A 331 -13.19 8.22 -7.75
C LEU A 331 -12.59 8.04 -6.35
N PHE A 332 -11.52 7.27 -6.23
CA PHE A 332 -10.83 7.01 -4.97
C PHE A 332 -9.66 7.99 -4.71
N GLN A 333 -9.47 8.99 -5.58
CA GLN A 333 -8.47 10.04 -5.35
C GLN A 333 -8.99 11.05 -4.32
N ARG A 334 -8.05 11.62 -3.56
CA ARG A 334 -8.37 12.64 -2.55
C ARG A 334 -9.00 13.87 -3.22
N PHE A 335 -10.06 14.41 -2.62
CA PHE A 335 -10.79 15.59 -3.09
C PHE A 335 -11.39 15.47 -4.49
N PHE A 336 -11.39 14.27 -5.06
CA PHE A 336 -12.03 14.07 -6.35
C PHE A 336 -13.55 14.14 -6.21
N ARG A 337 -14.16 14.94 -7.08
CA ARG A 337 -15.62 15.06 -7.21
C ARG A 337 -15.98 14.99 -8.69
N ALA A 338 -16.85 14.07 -9.04
CA ALA A 338 -17.45 14.05 -10.35
C ALA A 338 -18.39 15.26 -10.48
N HIS A 339 -17.95 16.30 -11.20
CA HIS A 339 -18.77 17.49 -11.48
C HIS A 339 -19.78 17.16 -12.55
N MET A 340 -20.92 16.60 -12.15
CA MET A 340 -22.04 16.31 -13.04
C MET A 340 -23.14 17.33 -12.80
N GLY A 341 -23.71 17.90 -13.85
CA GLY A 341 -24.84 18.79 -13.91
C GLY A 341 -25.69 18.91 -12.62
N ARG A 342 -26.63 18.01 -12.39
CA ARG A 342 -27.47 17.95 -11.17
C ARG A 342 -26.70 17.55 -9.90
N ALA A 343 -25.57 16.82 -10.00
CA ALA A 343 -24.71 16.46 -8.86
C ALA A 343 -23.88 17.62 -8.34
N ARG A 344 -23.87 18.76 -9.02
CA ARG A 344 -23.21 20.00 -8.55
C ARG A 344 -23.86 20.54 -7.26
N GLU A 345 -25.12 20.20 -7.00
CA GLU A 345 -25.86 20.60 -5.78
C GLU A 345 -25.68 19.61 -4.63
N VAL A 346 -25.10 18.42 -4.88
CA VAL A 346 -24.89 17.41 -3.85
C VAL A 346 -23.68 17.79 -3.00
N GLU A 347 -23.89 17.98 -1.72
CA GLU A 347 -22.81 18.30 -0.76
C GLU A 347 -21.88 17.11 -0.56
N GLY A 348 -20.56 17.37 -0.61
CA GLY A 348 -19.54 16.35 -0.32
C GLY A 348 -18.14 16.93 -0.30
N THR A 349 -17.26 16.35 0.51
CA THR A 349 -15.87 16.80 0.70
C THR A 349 -14.91 16.15 -0.32
N GLY A 350 -15.32 15.09 -1.02
CA GLY A 350 -14.45 14.27 -1.85
C GLY A 350 -13.42 13.45 -1.06
N LEU A 351 -13.56 13.34 0.26
CA LEU A 351 -12.65 12.61 1.15
C LEU A 351 -13.13 11.19 1.43
N GLY A 352 -14.44 10.93 1.40
CA GLY A 352 -15.03 9.67 1.86
C GLY A 352 -14.49 8.43 1.14
N LEU A 353 -14.47 8.42 -0.20
CA LEU A 353 -13.97 7.27 -0.97
C LEU A 353 -12.45 7.09 -0.84
N ASN A 354 -11.69 8.17 -0.68
CA ASN A 354 -10.27 8.07 -0.39
C ASN A 354 -10.01 7.47 0.99
N LEU A 355 -10.77 7.92 2.02
CA LEU A 355 -10.71 7.37 3.37
C LEU A 355 -11.02 5.87 3.36
N VAL A 356 -12.06 5.47 2.64
CA VAL A 356 -12.39 4.05 2.43
C VAL A 356 -11.21 3.27 1.87
N ARG A 357 -10.53 3.80 0.85
CA ARG A 357 -9.35 3.15 0.25
C ARG A 357 -8.22 2.98 1.27
N GLU A 358 -7.93 4.01 2.06
CA GLU A 358 -6.86 3.97 3.05
C GLU A 358 -7.18 2.99 4.19
N VAL A 359 -8.40 3.04 4.74
CA VAL A 359 -8.83 2.12 5.80
C VAL A 359 -8.80 0.67 5.34
N THR A 360 -9.32 0.40 4.14
CA THR A 360 -9.32 -0.95 3.60
C THR A 360 -7.92 -1.47 3.31
N HIS A 361 -7.05 -0.61 2.77
CA HIS A 361 -5.64 -0.96 2.50
C HIS A 361 -4.88 -1.27 3.81
N ASN A 362 -5.05 -0.45 4.85
CA ASN A 362 -4.44 -0.68 6.16
C ASN A 362 -4.94 -1.97 6.83
N ALA A 363 -6.16 -2.40 6.50
CA ALA A 363 -6.72 -3.68 6.93
C ALA A 363 -6.25 -4.89 6.07
N GLY A 364 -5.33 -4.67 5.12
CA GLY A 364 -4.80 -5.70 4.22
C GLY A 364 -5.74 -6.07 3.07
N GLY A 365 -6.69 -5.18 2.75
CA GLY A 365 -7.69 -5.40 1.71
C GLY A 365 -7.58 -4.45 0.52
N ARG A 366 -8.62 -4.42 -0.31
CA ARG A 366 -8.70 -3.59 -1.53
C ARG A 366 -10.11 -3.08 -1.76
N THR A 367 -10.25 -1.97 -2.52
CA THR A 367 -11.52 -1.36 -2.90
C THR A 367 -11.61 -1.16 -4.40
N TRP A 368 -12.83 -1.26 -4.94
CA TRP A 368 -13.10 -0.95 -6.35
C TRP A 368 -14.53 -0.48 -6.55
N ALA A 369 -14.86 -0.06 -7.75
CA ALA A 369 -16.21 0.28 -8.16
C ALA A 369 -16.53 -0.31 -9.54
N GLU A 370 -17.77 -0.72 -9.72
CA GLU A 370 -18.32 -1.25 -10.96
C GLU A 370 -19.55 -0.43 -11.37
N PHE A 371 -19.78 -0.30 -12.66
CA PHE A 371 -20.87 0.54 -13.18
C PHE A 371 -21.70 -0.27 -14.17
N PRO A 372 -22.81 -0.88 -13.70
CA PRO A 372 -23.69 -1.68 -14.53
C PRO A 372 -24.31 -0.87 -15.67
N ALA A 373 -24.52 -1.50 -16.83
CA ALA A 373 -25.15 -0.86 -18.00
C ALA A 373 -26.58 -0.38 -17.73
N GLN A 374 -27.26 -0.97 -16.74
CA GLN A 374 -28.63 -0.59 -16.35
C GLN A 374 -28.66 0.69 -15.49
N GLY A 375 -27.52 1.29 -15.20
CA GLY A 375 -27.35 2.45 -14.33
C GLY A 375 -27.18 2.09 -12.85
N GLY A 376 -26.88 3.09 -12.03
CA GLY A 376 -26.45 2.91 -10.65
C GLY A 376 -24.96 2.66 -10.51
N SER A 377 -24.53 2.30 -9.30
CA SER A 377 -23.12 2.00 -8.99
C SER A 377 -23.01 0.81 -8.06
N VAL A 378 -21.89 0.10 -8.13
CA VAL A 378 -21.50 -0.93 -7.19
C VAL A 378 -20.17 -0.52 -6.61
N PHE A 379 -20.16 -0.14 -5.34
CA PHE A 379 -18.94 0.08 -4.59
C PHE A 379 -18.61 -1.16 -3.76
N ALA A 380 -17.39 -1.64 -3.87
CA ALA A 380 -16.99 -2.89 -3.25
C ALA A 380 -15.68 -2.76 -2.47
N PHE A 381 -15.54 -3.60 -1.48
CA PHE A 381 -14.26 -3.83 -0.79
C PHE A 381 -14.06 -5.30 -0.49
N ALA A 382 -12.81 -5.71 -0.40
CA ALA A 382 -12.40 -7.03 0.04
C ALA A 382 -11.47 -6.92 1.23
N LEU A 383 -11.61 -7.83 2.19
CA LEU A 383 -10.74 -7.98 3.37
C LEU A 383 -10.34 -9.45 3.52
N PRO A 384 -9.17 -9.77 4.11
CA PRO A 384 -8.84 -11.14 4.47
C PRO A 384 -9.93 -11.77 5.35
N ALA A 385 -10.49 -12.91 4.92
CA ALA A 385 -11.57 -13.57 5.63
C ALA A 385 -11.04 -14.27 6.88
N ARG A 386 -11.53 -13.87 8.05
CA ARG A 386 -11.30 -14.60 9.31
C ARG A 386 -12.59 -15.26 9.74
N ARG A 387 -12.67 -16.57 9.53
CA ARG A 387 -13.84 -17.37 9.92
C ARG A 387 -13.95 -17.43 11.45
N ILE A 388 -15.16 -17.32 11.96
CA ILE A 388 -15.46 -17.63 13.36
C ILE A 388 -15.29 -19.14 13.49
N THR A 389 -14.23 -19.59 14.17
CA THR A 389 -14.14 -20.98 14.59
C THR A 389 -15.09 -21.14 15.77
N ASP A 390 -16.19 -21.87 15.58
CA ASP A 390 -17.01 -22.34 16.71
C ASP A 390 -16.07 -23.05 17.69
N GLY A 391 -15.90 -22.45 18.88
CA GLY A 391 -15.08 -23.01 19.93
C GLY A 391 -15.64 -24.39 20.27
N GLY A 392 -14.91 -25.42 19.84
CA GLY A 392 -15.21 -26.78 20.23
C GLY A 392 -15.32 -26.86 21.76
N THR A 393 -16.49 -27.12 22.25
CA THR A 393 -16.71 -27.67 23.56
C THR A 393 -15.90 -28.96 23.64
N SER A 394 -14.72 -28.89 24.26
CA SER A 394 -14.07 -30.10 24.75
C SER A 394 -14.85 -30.57 25.95
N GLU A 395 -15.82 -31.42 25.72
CA GLU A 395 -16.24 -32.41 26.75
C GLU A 395 -15.10 -33.41 26.94
N SER A 396 -14.59 -33.49 28.10
CA SER A 396 -14.20 -34.58 28.96
C SER A 396 -12.95 -34.28 29.75
#